data_315b586f990f9bf8ab54a0008293eb06
#
_entry.id   315b586f990f9bf8ab54a0008293eb06
#
_cell.length_a   1.000
_cell.length_b   1.000
_cell.length_c   1.000
_cell.angle_alpha   90.00
_cell.angle_beta   90.00
_cell.angle_gamma   90.00
#
_symmetry.space_group_name_H-M   'P 1'
#
loop_
_entity.id
_entity.type
_entity.pdbx_description
1 polymer ?
#
loop_
_entity_poly.entity_id
_entity_poly.type
_entity_poly.pdbx_seq_one_letter_code
_entity_poly.pdbx_strand_id
1 'polypeptide(L)'
;MVGGRITRVLADYLFLHMQVIRPDVTLIQSISNAWPHYLLNVKQGDVVIIFDIRRYEASTLRLAEMAHDKGADIILFTDQWGSPVSQFARLSMQSRTRVPSAWDSSVATLLLLEVIIAEVQERIWPETKSRMEELEGMFDRTRFFRKFT
;
A
#
# COMPACT_ATOMS: atom_id res chain seq x y z
N MET A 1 -1.43 1.62 -4.73
CA MET A 1 -0.35 1.02 -3.92
C MET A 1 0.45 0.08 -4.80
N VAL A 2 1.76 0.06 -4.64
CA VAL A 2 2.67 -0.78 -5.45
C VAL A 2 3.85 -1.26 -4.62
N GLY A 3 4.34 -2.45 -4.89
CA GLY A 3 5.57 -3.01 -4.37
C GLY A 3 6.26 -3.88 -5.42
N GLY A 4 7.56 -4.05 -5.30
CA GLY A 4 8.34 -4.96 -6.12
C GLY A 4 8.05 -6.43 -5.79
N ARG A 5 8.95 -7.35 -6.16
CA ARG A 5 8.73 -8.80 -6.03
C ARG A 5 8.27 -9.25 -4.64
N ILE A 6 9.11 -9.03 -3.61
CA ILE A 6 8.80 -9.47 -2.23
C ILE A 6 7.94 -8.42 -1.53
N THR A 7 8.21 -7.14 -1.73
CA THR A 7 7.46 -6.06 -1.10
C THR A 7 6.03 -5.92 -1.62
N ARG A 8 5.69 -6.63 -2.70
CA ARG A 8 4.31 -6.77 -3.18
C ARG A 8 3.35 -7.23 -2.09
N VAL A 9 3.77 -8.17 -1.25
CA VAL A 9 2.91 -8.67 -0.16
C VAL A 9 2.52 -7.59 0.84
N LEU A 10 3.36 -6.58 1.04
CA LEU A 10 3.05 -5.42 1.89
C LEU A 10 2.01 -4.51 1.23
N ALA A 11 2.12 -4.33 -0.09
CA ALA A 11 1.15 -3.57 -0.86
C ALA A 11 -0.22 -4.29 -0.90
N ASP A 12 -0.21 -5.61 -1.09
CA ASP A 12 -1.41 -6.45 -1.05
C ASP A 12 -2.07 -6.39 0.34
N TYR A 13 -1.28 -6.52 1.42
CA TYR A 13 -1.76 -6.45 2.78
C TYR A 13 -2.47 -5.12 3.07
N LEU A 14 -1.80 -4.00 2.78
CA LEU A 14 -2.37 -2.69 2.97
C LEU A 14 -3.62 -2.48 2.10
N PHE A 15 -3.60 -2.95 0.84
CA PHE A 15 -4.74 -2.86 -0.07
C PHE A 15 -5.97 -3.58 0.47
N LEU A 16 -5.80 -4.82 0.96
CA LEU A 16 -6.91 -5.64 1.47
C LEU A 16 -7.61 -4.97 2.66
N HIS A 17 -6.87 -4.29 3.52
CA HIS A 17 -7.45 -3.51 4.61
C HIS A 17 -8.11 -2.22 4.11
N MET A 18 -7.40 -1.44 3.29
CA MET A 18 -7.88 -0.12 2.86
C MET A 18 -9.12 -0.20 1.98
N GLN A 19 -9.29 -1.24 1.14
CA GLN A 19 -10.50 -1.41 0.33
C GLN A 19 -11.78 -1.63 1.16
N VAL A 20 -11.64 -2.16 2.39
CA VAL A 20 -12.76 -2.26 3.34
C VAL A 20 -13.03 -0.91 3.99
N ILE A 21 -11.96 -0.21 4.38
CA ILE A 21 -12.02 1.04 5.14
C ILE A 21 -12.60 2.18 4.29
N ARG A 22 -12.22 2.28 3.00
CA ARG A 22 -12.61 3.40 2.12
C ARG A 22 -12.76 2.97 0.65
N PRO A 23 -13.52 3.73 -0.16
CA PRO A 23 -13.54 3.55 -1.62
C PRO A 23 -12.26 4.05 -2.28
N ASP A 24 -12.17 3.87 -3.60
CA ASP A 24 -11.13 4.41 -4.49
C ASP A 24 -9.71 3.98 -4.10
N VAL A 25 -9.57 2.70 -3.75
CA VAL A 25 -8.28 2.09 -3.46
C VAL A 25 -7.88 1.17 -4.60
N THR A 26 -6.68 1.36 -5.14
CA THR A 26 -6.17 0.59 -6.28
C THR A 26 -4.85 -0.08 -5.93
N LEU A 27 -4.76 -1.37 -6.21
CA LEU A 27 -3.52 -2.13 -6.18
C LEU A 27 -2.92 -2.20 -7.58
N ILE A 28 -1.74 -1.60 -7.75
CA ILE A 28 -1.00 -1.66 -9.01
C ILE A 28 -0.33 -3.03 -9.14
N GLN A 29 -0.51 -3.68 -10.28
CA GLN A 29 0.07 -4.99 -10.54
C GLN A 29 1.60 -4.95 -10.57
N SER A 30 2.26 -6.10 -10.27
CA SER A 30 3.73 -6.20 -10.23
C SER A 30 4.38 -6.10 -11.61
N ILE A 31 3.62 -6.24 -12.68
CA ILE A 31 4.13 -6.18 -14.05
C ILE A 31 4.33 -4.71 -14.44
N SER A 32 5.56 -4.25 -14.45
CA SER A 32 5.90 -2.82 -14.61
C SER A 32 5.47 -2.23 -15.96
N ASN A 33 5.35 -3.02 -17.02
CA ASN A 33 4.85 -2.54 -18.32
C ASN A 33 3.36 -2.19 -18.31
N ALA A 34 2.59 -2.64 -17.32
CA ALA A 34 1.19 -2.26 -17.14
C ALA A 34 1.00 -0.95 -16.34
N TRP A 35 2.05 -0.46 -15.68
CA TRP A 35 1.95 0.70 -14.80
C TRP A 35 1.50 1.99 -15.46
N PRO A 36 1.88 2.31 -16.71
CA PRO A 36 1.37 3.49 -17.38
C PRO A 36 -0.17 3.55 -17.47
N HIS A 37 -0.84 2.39 -17.56
CA HIS A 37 -2.31 2.34 -17.60
C HIS A 37 -2.94 2.83 -16.29
N TYR A 38 -2.34 2.50 -15.14
CA TYR A 38 -2.79 3.00 -13.85
C TYR A 38 -2.55 4.50 -13.70
N LEU A 39 -1.42 4.98 -14.23
CA LEU A 39 -1.06 6.40 -14.17
C LEU A 39 -1.95 7.29 -15.02
N LEU A 40 -2.66 6.76 -16.03
CA LEU A 40 -3.62 7.55 -16.81
C LEU A 40 -4.65 8.27 -15.92
N ASN A 41 -5.11 7.59 -14.88
CA ASN A 41 -6.16 8.08 -13.99
C ASN A 41 -5.64 8.84 -12.76
N VAL A 42 -4.33 8.88 -12.56
CA VAL A 42 -3.70 9.62 -11.45
C VAL A 42 -3.83 11.12 -11.70
N LYS A 43 -4.24 11.84 -10.68
CA LYS A 43 -4.45 13.29 -10.67
C LYS A 43 -3.93 13.91 -9.39
N GLN A 44 -3.87 15.23 -9.37
CA GLN A 44 -3.49 16.01 -8.19
C GLN A 44 -4.39 15.65 -6.98
N GLY A 45 -3.77 15.43 -5.85
CA GLY A 45 -4.41 15.04 -4.60
C GLY A 45 -4.54 13.52 -4.39
N ASP A 46 -4.22 12.71 -5.41
CA ASP A 46 -4.11 11.27 -5.22
C ASP A 46 -2.85 10.92 -4.42
N VAL A 47 -2.90 9.79 -3.71
CA VAL A 47 -1.76 9.27 -2.93
C VAL A 47 -1.26 7.98 -3.56
N VAL A 48 0.01 7.96 -3.93
CA VAL A 48 0.68 6.74 -4.42
C VAL A 48 1.59 6.19 -3.33
N ILE A 49 1.22 5.02 -2.79
CA ILE A 49 2.01 4.34 -1.75
C ILE A 49 2.94 3.33 -2.42
N ILE A 50 4.23 3.48 -2.16
CA ILE A 50 5.30 2.70 -2.78
C ILE A 50 6.10 1.95 -1.70
N PHE A 51 6.29 0.65 -1.91
CA PHE A 51 7.15 -0.20 -1.10
C PHE A 51 8.42 -0.53 -1.89
N ASP A 52 9.51 0.15 -1.59
CA ASP A 52 10.80 -0.06 -2.27
C ASP A 52 11.91 -0.26 -1.22
N ILE A 53 12.12 -1.52 -0.88
CA ILE A 53 13.01 -2.01 0.18
C ILE A 53 14.08 -2.88 -0.46
N ARG A 54 15.35 -2.58 -0.27
CA ARG A 54 16.53 -3.29 -0.76
C ARG A 54 16.41 -3.72 -2.25
N ARG A 55 17.52 -3.72 -2.99
CA ARG A 55 17.55 -3.98 -4.43
C ARG A 55 16.54 -3.11 -5.18
N TYR A 56 16.61 -1.79 -4.92
CA TYR A 56 15.71 -0.78 -5.47
C TYR A 56 15.55 -0.93 -6.99
N GLU A 57 14.31 -0.97 -7.43
CA GLU A 57 14.00 -1.21 -8.84
C GLU A 57 13.94 0.11 -9.62
N ALA A 58 14.66 0.18 -10.75
CA ALA A 58 14.61 1.36 -11.62
C ALA A 58 13.21 1.63 -12.17
N SER A 59 12.38 0.59 -12.32
CA SER A 59 10.98 0.71 -12.70
C SER A 59 10.15 1.45 -11.64
N THR A 60 10.37 1.14 -10.36
CA THR A 60 9.69 1.80 -9.24
C THR A 60 10.04 3.28 -9.17
N LEU A 61 11.31 3.62 -9.40
CA LEU A 61 11.74 5.01 -9.46
C LEU A 61 11.03 5.78 -10.59
N ARG A 62 10.97 5.20 -11.80
CA ARG A 62 10.25 5.81 -12.92
C ARG A 62 8.75 5.97 -12.67
N LEU A 63 8.13 4.99 -12.00
CA LEU A 63 6.73 5.11 -11.60
C LEU A 63 6.51 6.30 -10.66
N ALA A 64 7.41 6.45 -9.67
CA ALA A 64 7.34 7.55 -8.71
C ALA A 64 7.48 8.90 -9.41
N GLU A 65 8.45 9.06 -10.29
CA GLU A 65 8.64 10.26 -11.10
C GLU A 65 7.37 10.62 -11.89
N MET A 66 6.85 9.66 -12.67
CA MET A 66 5.64 9.89 -13.47
C MET A 66 4.40 10.21 -12.63
N ALA A 67 4.24 9.60 -11.45
CA ALA A 67 3.14 9.89 -10.54
C ALA A 67 3.28 11.28 -9.92
N HIS A 68 4.50 11.66 -9.53
CA HIS A 68 4.83 12.98 -9.03
C HIS A 68 4.53 14.08 -10.06
N ASP A 69 4.93 13.88 -11.32
CA ASP A 69 4.67 14.82 -12.42
C ASP A 69 3.17 15.05 -12.67
N LYS A 70 2.33 14.08 -12.31
CA LYS A 70 0.87 14.20 -12.35
C LYS A 70 0.26 14.86 -11.11
N GLY A 71 1.10 15.26 -10.15
CA GLY A 71 0.68 15.94 -8.92
C GLY A 71 0.20 14.99 -7.81
N ALA A 72 0.51 13.70 -7.88
CA ALA A 72 0.24 12.78 -6.79
C ALA A 72 1.21 12.97 -5.63
N ASP A 73 0.72 12.82 -4.41
CA ASP A 73 1.56 12.71 -3.21
C ASP A 73 2.12 11.29 -3.09
N ILE A 74 3.43 11.16 -2.95
CA ILE A 74 4.07 9.86 -2.79
C ILE A 74 4.38 9.60 -1.32
N ILE A 75 3.91 8.45 -0.82
CA ILE A 75 4.31 7.88 0.47
C ILE A 75 5.19 6.66 0.20
N LEU A 76 6.44 6.73 0.66
CA LEU A 76 7.43 5.69 0.48
C LEU A 76 7.64 4.89 1.77
N PHE A 77 7.53 3.57 1.69
CA PHE A 77 8.06 2.65 2.68
C PHE A 77 9.37 2.07 2.18
N THR A 78 10.45 2.27 2.93
CA THR A 78 11.80 1.86 2.53
C THR A 78 12.61 1.38 3.74
N ASP A 79 13.83 0.97 3.49
CA ASP A 79 14.79 0.59 4.54
C ASP A 79 15.64 1.77 5.03
N GLN A 80 16.54 1.47 5.95
CA GLN A 80 17.41 2.46 6.59
C GLN A 80 18.40 3.16 5.66
N TRP A 81 18.63 2.63 4.47
CA TRP A 81 19.54 3.26 3.49
C TRP A 81 18.81 4.21 2.54
N GLY A 82 17.48 4.07 2.47
CA GLY A 82 16.62 4.92 1.65
C GLY A 82 16.65 4.59 0.16
N SER A 83 15.48 4.37 -0.41
CA SER A 83 15.36 4.20 -1.87
C SER A 83 15.58 5.52 -2.60
N PRO A 84 16.06 5.51 -3.85
CA PRO A 84 16.07 6.69 -4.74
C PRO A 84 14.68 7.33 -4.94
N VAL A 85 13.60 6.61 -4.73
CA VAL A 85 12.22 7.13 -4.76
C VAL A 85 12.01 8.26 -3.73
N SER A 86 12.83 8.31 -2.67
CA SER A 86 12.73 9.33 -1.61
C SER A 86 12.83 10.77 -2.13
N GLN A 87 13.46 11.01 -3.28
CA GLN A 87 13.54 12.32 -3.90
C GLN A 87 12.18 12.88 -4.37
N PHE A 88 11.22 12.00 -4.64
CA PHE A 88 9.85 12.34 -5.05
C PHE A 88 8.84 12.18 -3.92
N ALA A 89 9.25 11.56 -2.81
CA ALA A 89 8.34 11.23 -1.73
C ALA A 89 8.03 12.46 -0.84
N ARG A 90 6.74 12.74 -0.66
CA ARG A 90 6.28 13.69 0.34
C ARG A 90 6.54 13.19 1.76
N LEU A 91 6.46 11.87 1.95
CA LEU A 91 6.72 11.20 3.23
C LEU A 91 7.47 9.90 2.98
N SER A 92 8.59 9.71 3.67
CA SER A 92 9.36 8.47 3.66
C SER A 92 9.38 7.83 5.05
N MET A 93 8.89 6.60 5.13
CA MET A 93 8.88 5.79 6.34
C MET A 93 9.98 4.74 6.23
N GLN A 94 11.01 4.89 7.06
CA GLN A 94 12.16 4.00 7.06
C GLN A 94 12.04 2.95 8.16
N SER A 95 12.32 1.70 7.82
CA SER A 95 12.34 0.59 8.78
C SER A 95 13.64 -0.22 8.68
N ARG A 96 14.05 -0.81 9.81
CA ARG A 96 15.20 -1.73 9.81
C ARG A 96 14.75 -3.09 9.29
N THR A 97 15.58 -3.66 8.42
CA THR A 97 15.32 -4.97 7.79
C THR A 97 16.18 -6.09 8.35
N ARG A 98 17.24 -5.74 9.12
CA ARG A 98 18.21 -6.71 9.62
C ARG A 98 17.64 -7.56 10.76
N VAL A 99 17.70 -8.87 10.59
CA VAL A 99 17.33 -9.90 11.58
C VAL A 99 18.38 -11.03 11.54
N PRO A 100 18.40 -11.96 12.49
CA PRO A 100 19.25 -13.16 12.45
C PRO A 100 18.84 -14.14 11.33
N SER A 101 18.91 -13.69 10.10
CA SER A 101 18.53 -14.45 8.90
C SER A 101 19.33 -13.93 7.71
N ALA A 102 19.46 -14.76 6.68
CA ALA A 102 20.01 -14.34 5.39
C ALA A 102 19.07 -13.45 4.57
N TRP A 103 17.82 -13.32 4.99
CA TRP A 103 16.79 -12.53 4.33
C TRP A 103 16.51 -11.23 5.11
N ASP A 104 16.15 -10.20 4.37
CA ASP A 104 15.62 -8.96 4.97
C ASP A 104 14.22 -9.22 5.55
N SER A 105 13.97 -8.69 6.73
CA SER A 105 12.68 -8.80 7.40
C SER A 105 11.77 -7.61 7.04
N SER A 106 10.51 -7.91 6.80
CA SER A 106 9.46 -6.89 6.62
C SER A 106 8.63 -6.64 7.88
N VAL A 107 8.97 -7.26 9.01
CA VAL A 107 8.17 -7.17 10.26
C VAL A 107 8.00 -5.73 10.74
N ALA A 108 9.08 -4.94 10.75
CA ALA A 108 8.99 -3.55 11.18
C ALA A 108 8.11 -2.70 10.25
N THR A 109 8.18 -2.93 8.94
CA THR A 109 7.29 -2.26 7.97
C THR A 109 5.84 -2.71 8.19
N LEU A 110 5.61 -4.01 8.42
CA LEU A 110 4.26 -4.52 8.69
C LEU A 110 3.67 -3.90 9.96
N LEU A 111 4.45 -3.76 11.02
CA LEU A 111 4.01 -3.07 12.24
C LEU A 111 3.58 -1.61 11.95
N LEU A 112 4.33 -0.89 11.13
CA LEU A 112 3.94 0.47 10.72
C LEU A 112 2.62 0.47 9.94
N LEU A 113 2.40 -0.53 9.09
CA LEU A 113 1.13 -0.66 8.36
C LEU A 113 -0.05 -0.90 9.30
N GLU A 114 0.11 -1.77 10.31
CA GLU A 114 -0.93 -2.01 11.33
C GLU A 114 -1.36 -0.71 12.03
N VAL A 115 -0.37 0.10 12.44
CA VAL A 115 -0.63 1.40 13.09
C VAL A 115 -1.36 2.35 12.13
N ILE A 116 -0.94 2.43 10.86
CA ILE A 116 -1.57 3.30 9.87
C ILE A 116 -2.99 2.85 9.56
N ILE A 117 -3.21 1.54 9.42
CA ILE A 117 -4.54 0.98 9.19
C ILE A 117 -5.49 1.36 10.34
N ALA A 118 -5.05 1.18 11.59
CA ALA A 118 -5.83 1.53 12.77
C ALA A 118 -6.16 3.03 12.81
N GLU A 119 -5.17 3.89 12.58
CA GLU A 119 -5.33 5.34 12.59
C GLU A 119 -6.26 5.84 11.47
N VAL A 120 -6.15 5.29 10.27
CA VAL A 120 -7.04 5.67 9.15
C VAL A 120 -8.46 5.23 9.46
N GLN A 121 -8.63 3.98 9.93
CA GLN A 121 -9.94 3.45 10.32
C GLN A 121 -10.62 4.32 11.39
N GLU A 122 -9.88 4.73 12.42
CA GLU A 122 -10.42 5.55 13.51
C GLU A 122 -10.86 6.93 13.00
N ARG A 123 -10.05 7.56 12.15
CA ARG A 123 -10.33 8.91 11.64
C ARG A 123 -11.58 9.00 10.76
N ILE A 124 -11.92 7.94 10.06
CA ILE A 124 -13.10 7.87 9.18
C ILE A 124 -14.08 6.77 9.64
N TRP A 125 -14.14 6.52 10.95
CA TRP A 125 -14.91 5.43 11.53
C TRP A 125 -16.38 5.35 11.07
N PRO A 126 -17.15 6.45 10.98
CA PRO A 126 -18.55 6.36 10.53
C PRO A 126 -18.69 5.75 9.13
N GLU A 127 -17.80 6.13 8.20
CA GLU A 127 -17.79 5.61 6.83
C GLU A 127 -17.32 4.16 6.80
N THR A 128 -16.25 3.86 7.52
CA THR A 128 -15.70 2.50 7.65
C THR A 128 -16.73 1.54 8.22
N LYS A 129 -17.43 1.94 9.28
CA LYS A 129 -18.45 1.11 9.92
C LYS A 129 -19.58 0.75 8.94
N SER A 130 -20.10 1.73 8.22
CA SER A 130 -21.15 1.50 7.22
C SER A 130 -20.72 0.52 6.13
N ARG A 131 -19.46 0.65 5.64
CA ARG A 131 -18.91 -0.27 4.64
C ARG A 131 -18.71 -1.68 5.17
N MET A 132 -18.25 -1.82 6.42
CA MET A 132 -18.11 -3.13 7.08
C MET A 132 -19.44 -3.81 7.26
N GLU A 133 -20.49 -3.10 7.69
CA GLU A 133 -21.85 -3.63 7.82
C GLU A 133 -22.42 -4.10 6.48
N GLU A 134 -22.20 -3.32 5.41
CA GLU A 134 -22.58 -3.72 4.05
C GLU A 134 -21.84 -4.97 3.58
N LEU A 135 -20.53 -5.03 3.81
CA LEU A 135 -19.70 -6.18 3.46
C LEU A 135 -20.13 -7.46 4.20
N GLU A 136 -20.40 -7.38 5.49
CA GLU A 136 -20.93 -8.50 6.29
C GLU A 136 -22.27 -8.99 5.73
N GLY A 137 -23.17 -8.07 5.34
CA GLY A 137 -24.41 -8.41 4.67
C GLY A 137 -24.21 -9.17 3.35
N MET A 138 -23.17 -8.82 2.57
CA MET A 138 -22.80 -9.55 1.36
C MET A 138 -22.25 -10.95 1.68
N PHE A 139 -21.41 -11.09 2.70
CA PHE A 139 -20.90 -12.40 3.14
C PHE A 139 -22.01 -13.32 3.65
N ASP A 140 -22.96 -12.80 4.39
CA ASP A 140 -24.12 -13.56 4.86
C ASP A 140 -24.97 -14.09 3.69
N ARG A 141 -25.17 -13.30 2.66
CA ARG A 141 -25.92 -13.70 1.46
C ARG A 141 -25.18 -14.75 0.62
N THR A 142 -23.86 -14.66 0.53
CA THR A 142 -23.04 -15.59 -0.26
C THR A 142 -22.67 -16.86 0.51
N ARG A 143 -22.83 -16.86 1.83
CA ARG A 143 -22.49 -17.97 2.74
C ARG A 143 -21.03 -18.42 2.62
N PHE A 144 -20.12 -17.50 2.36
CA PHE A 144 -18.68 -17.82 2.23
C PHE A 144 -18.05 -18.28 3.55
N PHE A 145 -18.55 -17.77 4.67
CA PHE A 145 -18.04 -18.12 5.99
C PHE A 145 -19.02 -19.02 6.75
N ARG A 146 -18.48 -19.99 7.50
CA ARG A 146 -19.27 -20.79 8.42
C ARG A 146 -19.66 -19.95 9.62
N LYS A 147 -20.94 -19.92 9.96
CA LYS A 147 -21.38 -19.37 11.26
C LYS A 147 -21.04 -20.40 12.32
N PHE A 148 -20.16 -20.05 13.26
CA PHE A 148 -19.96 -20.86 14.45
C PHE A 148 -21.10 -20.51 15.40
N THR A 149 -21.96 -21.50 15.64
CA THR A 149 -23.02 -21.45 16.67
C THR A 149 -22.43 -21.78 18.02
#